data_df267c12a97a0d99d6c3d1a707a81a9c
#
_entry.id   df267c12a97a0d99d6c3d1a707a81a9c
#
_cell.length_a   1.000
_cell.length_b   1.000
_cell.length_c   1.000
_cell.angle_alpha   90.00
_cell.angle_beta   90.00
_cell.angle_gamma   90.00
#
_symmetry.space_group_name_H-M   'P 1'
#
loop_
_entity.id
_entity.type
_entity.pdbx_description
1 polymer ?
#
loop_
_entity_poly.entity_id
_entity_poly.type
_entity_poly.pdbx_seq_one_letter_code
_entity_poly.pdbx_strand_id
1 'polypeptide(L)'
;MEVKQIYSLVNTVSGEVLGKTDIVNEDLTGIVDLGNEIFNQNAVDNYVKSLVNHIGKVVFVNRPYSGKVPSVLMDSWEFGSVLEKISADVPQAEENDTWNLADGKEYKQDVFHKPTVSAKFFNSKVTFEVPVSITERQVKESFSSAEQLNGFLSMIYSAVEKSMTIKTDALVMRTINNMIAETLYADKTAFGFVPSIHETVDYASASTVRCVNLLKLYNEKTGASLAANVAVTTPDFIRFAAYMMGLYADRLQTISTLFNVGGKERFTPKDVLHTVLLSDFAAAAKTYLYADTFHNENVLLPQAETVASWQASGKDYAFEHVSKIDVKSASGATVSISGVLGVMFDRDALGVTNLDKRVTTNYNAKAEFFNNYFKFDAGYFNDTNENFVVFFVA
;
A
#
# COMPACT_ATOMS: atom_id res chain seq x y z
N MET A 1 -10.45 21.88 4.52
CA MET A 1 -11.88 21.88 4.93
C MET A 1 -12.52 23.09 4.29
N GLU A 2 -13.67 22.92 3.64
CA GLU A 2 -14.40 24.07 3.09
C GLU A 2 -15.16 24.79 4.22
N VAL A 3 -15.37 26.11 4.07
CA VAL A 3 -16.07 26.94 5.07
C VAL A 3 -17.45 26.37 5.41
N LYS A 4 -18.16 25.81 4.41
CA LYS A 4 -19.46 25.13 4.62
C LYS A 4 -19.41 23.93 5.55
N GLN A 5 -18.31 23.18 5.56
CA GLN A 5 -18.14 22.00 6.43
C GLN A 5 -17.90 22.45 7.88
N ILE A 6 -17.17 23.56 8.08
CA ILE A 6 -16.93 24.14 9.41
C ILE A 6 -18.25 24.69 9.98
N TYR A 7 -18.99 25.44 9.18
CA TYR A 7 -20.32 25.94 9.51
C TYR A 7 -21.26 24.81 9.95
N SER A 8 -21.37 23.75 9.15
CA SER A 8 -22.22 22.59 9.47
C SER A 8 -21.80 21.91 10.79
N LEU A 9 -20.48 21.73 10.99
CA LEU A 9 -19.94 21.12 12.21
C LEU A 9 -20.27 21.96 13.44
N VAL A 10 -19.98 23.25 13.40
CA VAL A 10 -20.18 24.18 14.52
C VAL A 10 -21.65 24.27 14.90
N ASN A 11 -22.56 24.39 13.95
CA ASN A 11 -23.99 24.46 14.22
C ASN A 11 -24.54 23.12 14.74
N THR A 12 -24.05 21.98 14.26
CA THR A 12 -24.44 20.66 14.79
C THR A 12 -24.07 20.53 16.27
N VAL A 13 -22.82 20.89 16.62
CA VAL A 13 -22.34 20.84 17.99
C VAL A 13 -23.10 21.83 18.90
N SER A 14 -23.38 23.01 18.39
CA SER A 14 -24.19 24.03 19.11
C SER A 14 -25.60 23.52 19.38
N GLY A 15 -26.22 22.85 18.40
CA GLY A 15 -27.53 22.22 18.58
C GLY A 15 -27.56 21.14 19.65
N GLU A 16 -26.50 20.30 19.67
CA GLU A 16 -26.38 19.21 20.66
C GLU A 16 -26.14 19.71 22.10
N VAL A 17 -25.32 20.76 22.26
CA VAL A 17 -24.85 21.19 23.59
C VAL A 17 -25.66 22.32 24.16
N LEU A 18 -26.02 23.30 23.32
CA LEU A 18 -26.73 24.51 23.72
C LEU A 18 -28.25 24.50 23.38
N GLY A 19 -28.70 23.49 22.63
CA GLY A 19 -30.07 23.40 22.15
C GLY A 19 -30.46 24.49 21.14
N LYS A 20 -29.47 25.18 20.58
CA LYS A 20 -29.69 26.29 19.61
C LYS A 20 -29.04 25.92 18.28
N THR A 21 -29.79 26.04 17.21
CA THR A 21 -29.32 25.89 15.84
C THR A 21 -29.23 27.27 15.18
N ASP A 22 -28.39 27.38 14.14
CA ASP A 22 -28.22 28.58 13.32
C ASP A 22 -27.67 29.82 14.03
N ILE A 23 -26.78 29.62 15.00
CA ILE A 23 -26.07 30.71 15.69
C ILE A 23 -24.98 31.30 14.79
N VAL A 24 -24.34 30.46 13.99
CA VAL A 24 -23.27 30.84 13.08
C VAL A 24 -23.79 30.82 11.65
N ASN A 25 -23.48 31.83 10.85
CA ASN A 25 -23.87 31.91 9.44
C ASN A 25 -22.88 31.19 8.54
N GLU A 26 -23.23 30.95 7.26
CA GLU A 26 -22.37 30.26 6.28
C GLU A 26 -21.01 30.94 6.06
N ASP A 27 -20.90 32.25 6.33
CA ASP A 27 -19.68 33.06 6.29
C ASP A 27 -18.91 33.07 7.61
N LEU A 28 -19.33 32.26 8.58
CA LEU A 28 -18.78 32.16 9.94
C LEU A 28 -18.98 33.41 10.80
N THR A 29 -19.85 34.35 10.41
CA THR A 29 -20.29 35.44 11.30
C THR A 29 -21.13 34.87 12.45
N GLY A 30 -21.05 35.48 13.64
CA GLY A 30 -21.71 34.98 14.84
C GLY A 30 -20.91 34.01 15.68
N ILE A 31 -19.69 33.64 15.25
CA ILE A 31 -18.85 32.66 15.99
C ILE A 31 -18.37 33.22 17.36
N VAL A 32 -18.22 34.53 17.45
CA VAL A 32 -17.89 35.22 18.73
C VAL A 32 -19.07 35.18 19.68
N ASP A 33 -20.27 35.35 19.16
CA ASP A 33 -21.51 35.26 19.94
C ASP A 33 -21.72 33.84 20.46
N LEU A 34 -21.43 32.83 19.64
CA LEU A 34 -21.42 31.46 20.06
C LEU A 34 -20.41 31.22 21.20
N GLY A 35 -19.19 31.75 21.11
CA GLY A 35 -18.19 31.69 22.18
C GLY A 35 -18.71 32.28 23.48
N ASN A 36 -19.29 33.44 23.44
CA ASN A 36 -19.90 34.11 24.61
C ASN A 36 -21.04 33.27 25.23
N GLU A 37 -21.87 32.64 24.40
CA GLU A 37 -22.97 31.78 24.86
C GLU A 37 -22.45 30.50 25.55
N ILE A 38 -21.41 29.87 25.01
CA ILE A 38 -20.76 28.69 25.62
C ILE A 38 -20.21 29.03 27.01
N PHE A 39 -19.58 30.20 27.16
CA PHE A 39 -19.04 30.63 28.45
C PHE A 39 -20.17 31.00 29.46
N ASN A 40 -21.20 31.72 29.00
CA ASN A 40 -22.30 32.10 29.84
C ASN A 40 -23.11 30.95 30.41
N GLN A 41 -23.23 29.86 29.67
CA GLN A 41 -23.94 28.64 30.09
C GLN A 41 -23.05 27.63 30.83
N ASN A 42 -21.78 27.94 31.08
CA ASN A 42 -20.81 27.01 31.67
C ASN A 42 -20.70 25.66 30.91
N ALA A 43 -20.93 25.67 29.61
CA ALA A 43 -21.05 24.50 28.76
C ALA A 43 -19.74 24.16 28.02
N VAL A 44 -18.62 24.79 28.39
CA VAL A 44 -17.32 24.64 27.69
C VAL A 44 -16.89 23.19 27.58
N ASP A 45 -16.96 22.42 28.65
CA ASP A 45 -16.51 21.02 28.68
C ASP A 45 -17.33 20.14 27.75
N ASN A 46 -18.66 20.30 27.79
CA ASN A 46 -19.57 19.54 26.94
C ASN A 46 -19.42 19.94 25.47
N TYR A 47 -19.23 21.23 25.21
CA TYR A 47 -19.02 21.73 23.86
C TYR A 47 -17.71 21.20 23.25
N VAL A 48 -16.61 21.24 23.99
CA VAL A 48 -15.31 20.71 23.53
C VAL A 48 -15.41 19.22 23.26
N LYS A 49 -16.03 18.47 24.18
CA LYS A 49 -16.20 17.02 24.02
C LYS A 49 -17.04 16.68 22.79
N SER A 50 -18.15 17.36 22.57
CA SER A 50 -18.99 17.16 21.37
C SER A 50 -18.27 17.60 20.10
N LEU A 51 -17.58 18.75 20.11
CA LEU A 51 -16.78 19.25 19.00
C LEU A 51 -15.72 18.24 18.55
N VAL A 52 -14.96 17.69 19.49
CA VAL A 52 -13.91 16.73 19.18
C VAL A 52 -14.49 15.41 18.64
N ASN A 53 -15.61 14.94 19.20
CA ASN A 53 -16.30 13.76 18.69
C ASN A 53 -16.79 13.97 17.25
N HIS A 54 -17.31 15.15 16.94
CA HIS A 54 -17.77 15.50 15.58
C HIS A 54 -16.59 15.68 14.62
N ILE A 55 -15.50 16.33 15.05
CA ILE A 55 -14.27 16.39 14.26
C ILE A 55 -13.79 14.98 13.93
N GLY A 56 -13.76 14.08 14.90
CA GLY A 56 -13.40 12.70 14.67
C GLY A 56 -14.30 12.00 13.65
N LYS A 57 -15.62 12.17 13.77
CA LYS A 57 -16.58 11.61 12.81
C LYS A 57 -16.44 12.21 11.40
N VAL A 58 -16.23 13.53 11.30
CA VAL A 58 -16.10 14.24 10.01
C VAL A 58 -14.76 13.89 9.33
N VAL A 59 -13.69 13.80 10.09
CA VAL A 59 -12.36 13.41 9.56
C VAL A 59 -12.42 12.07 8.84
N PHE A 60 -13.29 11.17 9.30
CA PHE A 60 -13.32 9.80 8.80
C PHE A 60 -14.33 9.53 7.68
N VAL A 61 -15.26 10.47 7.41
CA VAL A 61 -16.43 10.17 6.56
C VAL A 61 -16.16 10.29 5.05
N ASN A 62 -15.18 11.08 4.56
CA ASN A 62 -15.08 11.27 3.10
C ASN A 62 -13.70 11.79 2.65
N ARG A 63 -12.65 10.95 2.69
CA ARG A 63 -11.40 11.38 2.08
C ARG A 63 -10.75 10.30 1.24
N PRO A 64 -10.45 10.62 -0.03
CA PRO A 64 -9.58 9.78 -0.81
C PRO A 64 -8.19 9.77 -0.15
N TYR A 65 -7.66 8.60 0.04
CA TYR A 65 -6.26 8.42 0.39
C TYR A 65 -5.41 8.80 -0.83
N SER A 66 -4.36 9.59 -0.62
CA SER A 66 -3.36 9.93 -1.62
C SER A 66 -1.98 9.49 -1.15
N GLY A 67 -1.76 8.19 -1.10
CA GLY A 67 -0.46 7.61 -0.77
C GLY A 67 0.47 7.53 -1.98
N LYS A 68 1.71 7.06 -1.74
CA LYS A 68 2.71 6.91 -2.80
C LYS A 68 2.42 5.75 -3.74
N VAL A 69 1.74 4.70 -3.25
CA VAL A 69 1.39 3.49 -3.99
C VAL A 69 -0.10 3.19 -3.81
N PRO A 70 -0.99 4.00 -4.43
CA PRO A 70 -2.44 3.82 -4.29
C PRO A 70 -2.95 2.49 -4.88
N SER A 71 -2.22 1.85 -5.77
CA SER A 71 -2.59 0.54 -6.34
C SER A 71 -2.73 -0.58 -5.31
N VAL A 72 -2.08 -0.46 -4.17
CA VAL A 72 -2.13 -1.42 -3.06
C VAL A 72 -3.32 -1.19 -2.13
N LEU A 73 -3.95 -0.02 -2.21
CA LEU A 73 -5.11 0.31 -1.40
C LEU A 73 -6.36 -0.32 -1.99
N MET A 74 -7.10 -1.01 -1.14
CA MET A 74 -8.37 -1.63 -1.47
C MET A 74 -9.51 -0.94 -0.73
N ASP A 75 -10.71 -1.08 -1.26
CA ASP A 75 -11.92 -0.66 -0.57
C ASP A 75 -12.08 -1.39 0.77
N SER A 76 -12.76 -0.76 1.72
CA SER A 76 -12.98 -1.39 3.03
C SER A 76 -13.73 -2.71 2.89
N TRP A 77 -13.35 -3.69 3.69
CA TRP A 77 -14.11 -4.94 3.80
C TRP A 77 -15.40 -4.65 4.58
N GLU A 78 -16.49 -4.50 3.88
CA GLU A 78 -17.75 -3.99 4.45
C GLU A 78 -18.34 -4.87 5.55
N PHE A 79 -18.10 -6.19 5.48
CA PHE A 79 -18.68 -7.14 6.42
C PHE A 79 -17.62 -8.10 6.97
N GLY A 80 -17.11 -7.79 8.13
CA GLY A 80 -16.24 -8.70 8.86
C GLY A 80 -14.75 -8.35 8.76
N SER A 81 -13.99 -9.10 9.51
CA SER A 81 -12.57 -8.83 9.73
C SER A 81 -11.66 -9.80 9.00
N VAL A 82 -12.23 -10.63 8.14
CA VAL A 82 -11.53 -11.69 7.41
C VAL A 82 -11.84 -11.54 5.93
N LEU A 83 -10.80 -11.45 5.11
CA LEU A 83 -10.91 -11.55 3.66
C LEU A 83 -10.82 -13.03 3.27
N GLU A 84 -11.82 -13.52 2.57
CA GLU A 84 -11.81 -14.85 1.96
C GLU A 84 -11.57 -14.71 0.45
N LYS A 85 -10.53 -15.36 -0.05
CA LYS A 85 -10.29 -15.52 -1.50
C LYS A 85 -10.54 -16.95 -1.89
N ILE A 86 -11.49 -17.16 -2.79
CA ILE A 86 -11.83 -18.46 -3.35
C ILE A 86 -11.27 -18.54 -4.76
N SER A 87 -10.49 -19.56 -5.04
CA SER A 87 -9.95 -19.82 -6.38
C SER A 87 -10.24 -21.24 -6.82
N ALA A 88 -10.57 -21.42 -8.08
CA ALA A 88 -10.67 -22.71 -8.72
C ALA A 88 -9.43 -22.94 -9.60
N ASP A 89 -8.90 -24.16 -9.55
CA ASP A 89 -7.84 -24.55 -10.49
C ASP A 89 -8.45 -24.74 -11.88
N VAL A 90 -7.69 -24.44 -12.93
CA VAL A 90 -8.18 -24.56 -14.32
C VAL A 90 -8.36 -26.04 -14.66
N PRO A 91 -9.56 -26.48 -15.03
CA PRO A 91 -9.74 -27.86 -15.48
C PRO A 91 -9.00 -28.09 -16.80
N GLN A 92 -8.31 -29.21 -16.89
CA GLN A 92 -7.60 -29.59 -18.12
C GLN A 92 -8.59 -29.98 -19.19
N ALA A 93 -8.43 -29.41 -20.39
CA ALA A 93 -9.17 -29.83 -21.56
C ALA A 93 -8.48 -31.04 -22.18
N GLU A 94 -9.25 -32.07 -22.46
CA GLU A 94 -8.79 -33.26 -23.15
C GLU A 94 -9.32 -33.27 -24.59
N GLU A 95 -8.53 -33.85 -25.50
CA GLU A 95 -9.00 -34.06 -26.87
C GLU A 95 -10.10 -35.13 -26.88
N ASN A 96 -11.19 -34.85 -27.58
CA ASN A 96 -12.30 -35.77 -27.70
C ASN A 96 -12.20 -36.59 -29.00
N ASP A 97 -12.38 -37.91 -28.89
CA ASP A 97 -12.28 -38.84 -30.00
C ASP A 97 -13.45 -38.74 -31.01
N THR A 98 -14.31 -37.73 -30.93
CA THR A 98 -15.54 -37.61 -31.75
C THR A 98 -15.29 -37.77 -33.25
N TRP A 99 -14.15 -37.36 -33.74
CA TRP A 99 -13.77 -37.45 -35.16
C TRP A 99 -13.00 -38.76 -35.51
N ASN A 100 -12.58 -39.53 -34.51
CA ASN A 100 -11.74 -40.72 -34.67
C ASN A 100 -12.32 -41.90 -33.91
N LEU A 101 -13.62 -42.13 -34.05
CA LEU A 101 -14.31 -43.28 -33.44
C LEU A 101 -13.83 -44.60 -34.06
N ALA A 102 -13.43 -45.55 -33.22
CA ALA A 102 -12.98 -46.85 -33.64
C ALA A 102 -14.03 -47.94 -33.26
N ASP A 103 -14.32 -48.84 -34.17
CA ASP A 103 -15.21 -49.98 -33.92
C ASP A 103 -14.61 -50.88 -32.82
N GLY A 104 -15.45 -51.25 -31.84
CA GLY A 104 -15.04 -52.08 -30.70
C GLY A 104 -14.31 -51.37 -29.57
N LYS A 105 -14.07 -50.03 -29.67
CA LYS A 105 -13.50 -49.24 -28.57
C LYS A 105 -14.59 -48.82 -27.58
N GLU A 106 -14.30 -48.99 -26.29
CA GLU A 106 -15.21 -48.54 -25.20
C GLU A 106 -14.92 -47.06 -24.88
N TYR A 107 -15.97 -46.21 -24.87
CA TYR A 107 -15.92 -44.81 -24.50
C TYR A 107 -16.65 -44.60 -23.19
N LYS A 108 -15.88 -44.24 -22.12
CA LYS A 108 -16.40 -44.07 -20.76
C LYS A 108 -17.15 -42.74 -20.66
N GLN A 109 -18.47 -42.78 -20.37
CA GLN A 109 -19.29 -41.57 -20.22
C GLN A 109 -19.60 -41.21 -18.75
N ASP A 110 -19.43 -42.13 -17.82
CA ASP A 110 -19.81 -41.96 -16.40
C ASP A 110 -18.56 -41.69 -15.51
N VAL A 111 -17.69 -40.77 -15.94
CA VAL A 111 -16.55 -40.35 -15.13
C VAL A 111 -16.85 -39.01 -14.45
N PHE A 112 -16.82 -38.98 -13.11
CA PHE A 112 -17.02 -37.78 -12.34
C PHE A 112 -15.69 -36.98 -12.22
N HIS A 113 -15.67 -35.81 -12.82
CA HIS A 113 -14.54 -34.86 -12.75
C HIS A 113 -14.86 -33.78 -11.71
N LYS A 114 -14.29 -33.91 -10.52
CA LYS A 114 -14.47 -32.94 -9.43
C LYS A 114 -13.62 -31.69 -9.68
N PRO A 115 -14.21 -30.48 -9.74
CA PRO A 115 -13.43 -29.25 -9.78
C PRO A 115 -12.65 -29.05 -8.46
N THR A 116 -11.39 -28.67 -8.58
CA THR A 116 -10.53 -28.34 -7.42
C THR A 116 -10.74 -26.87 -7.07
N VAL A 117 -11.28 -26.61 -5.88
CA VAL A 117 -11.49 -25.27 -5.35
C VAL A 117 -10.70 -25.14 -4.06
N SER A 118 -10.01 -24.03 -3.90
CA SER A 118 -9.28 -23.68 -2.69
C SER A 118 -9.74 -22.33 -2.15
N ALA A 119 -9.88 -22.24 -0.82
CA ALA A 119 -10.15 -20.99 -0.12
C ALA A 119 -8.95 -20.59 0.72
N LYS A 120 -8.59 -19.31 0.71
CA LYS A 120 -7.53 -18.72 1.53
C LYS A 120 -8.11 -17.58 2.34
N PHE A 121 -7.83 -17.58 3.65
CA PHE A 121 -8.36 -16.60 4.58
C PHE A 121 -7.23 -15.68 5.06
N PHE A 122 -7.49 -14.37 5.02
CA PHE A 122 -6.57 -13.33 5.51
C PHE A 122 -7.26 -12.56 6.63
N ASN A 123 -6.64 -12.53 7.80
CA ASN A 123 -7.18 -11.89 9.00
C ASN A 123 -6.19 -10.94 9.68
N SER A 124 -5.10 -10.61 9.00
CA SER A 124 -4.07 -9.73 9.56
C SER A 124 -4.57 -8.30 9.67
N LYS A 125 -4.48 -7.75 10.87
CA LYS A 125 -4.93 -6.40 11.21
C LYS A 125 -3.91 -5.67 12.04
N VAL A 126 -3.97 -4.35 11.99
CA VAL A 126 -3.24 -3.46 12.88
C VAL A 126 -4.15 -2.29 13.25
N THR A 127 -4.15 -1.93 14.52
CA THR A 127 -4.81 -0.72 15.00
C THR A 127 -3.75 0.36 15.21
N PHE A 128 -3.93 1.48 14.54
CA PHE A 128 -3.13 2.67 14.78
C PHE A 128 -3.91 3.63 15.68
N GLU A 129 -3.18 4.37 16.51
CA GLU A 129 -3.75 5.35 17.41
C GLU A 129 -2.98 6.67 17.26
N VAL A 130 -3.74 7.75 17.14
CA VAL A 130 -3.20 9.11 17.15
C VAL A 130 -3.76 9.80 18.40
N PRO A 131 -2.96 9.96 19.46
CA PRO A 131 -3.39 10.67 20.66
C PRO A 131 -3.30 12.19 20.44
N VAL A 132 -4.37 12.90 20.79
CA VAL A 132 -4.42 14.36 20.78
C VAL A 132 -5.01 14.84 22.11
N SER A 133 -4.26 15.65 22.83
CA SER A 133 -4.73 16.24 24.08
C SER A 133 -5.09 17.71 23.86
N ILE A 134 -6.25 18.12 24.37
CA ILE A 134 -6.77 19.49 24.26
C ILE A 134 -7.04 19.99 25.67
N THR A 135 -6.45 21.12 26.07
CA THR A 135 -6.72 21.76 27.35
C THR A 135 -7.88 22.73 27.25
N GLU A 136 -8.68 22.85 28.30
CA GLU A 136 -9.76 23.85 28.37
C GLU A 136 -9.24 25.26 28.11
N ARG A 137 -8.03 25.55 28.62
CA ARG A 137 -7.40 26.85 28.44
C ARG A 137 -7.10 27.14 26.95
N GLN A 138 -6.61 26.16 26.19
CA GLN A 138 -6.40 26.34 24.74
C GLN A 138 -7.67 26.66 24.01
N VAL A 139 -8.79 26.02 24.38
CA VAL A 139 -10.09 26.30 23.78
C VAL A 139 -10.53 27.73 24.09
N LYS A 140 -10.44 28.14 25.37
CA LYS A 140 -10.79 29.50 25.78
C LYS A 140 -9.99 30.56 25.04
N GLU A 141 -8.68 30.35 24.88
CA GLU A 141 -7.81 31.24 24.13
C GLU A 141 -8.09 31.25 22.61
N SER A 142 -8.60 30.14 22.06
CA SER A 142 -8.92 30.03 20.63
C SER A 142 -10.23 30.71 20.23
N PHE A 143 -11.15 30.94 21.15
CA PHE A 143 -12.43 31.60 20.88
C PHE A 143 -12.37 33.14 20.84
N SER A 144 -11.21 33.75 20.79
CA SER A 144 -11.07 35.21 20.68
C SER A 144 -11.45 35.75 19.32
N SER A 145 -11.44 34.94 18.26
CA SER A 145 -11.90 35.30 16.91
C SER A 145 -12.32 34.05 16.10
N ALA A 146 -13.16 34.27 15.06
CA ALA A 146 -13.53 33.23 14.10
C ALA A 146 -12.31 32.61 13.40
N GLU A 147 -11.31 33.44 13.09
CA GLU A 147 -10.09 32.99 12.43
C GLU A 147 -9.27 32.04 13.34
N GLN A 148 -9.21 32.32 14.62
CA GLN A 148 -8.49 31.49 15.59
C GLN A 148 -9.19 30.14 15.81
N LEU A 149 -10.51 30.10 15.86
CA LEU A 149 -11.26 28.84 15.91
C LEU A 149 -11.03 27.99 14.65
N ASN A 150 -11.12 28.62 13.47
CA ASN A 150 -10.84 27.94 12.21
C ASN A 150 -9.41 27.43 12.15
N GLY A 151 -8.43 28.20 12.60
CA GLY A 151 -7.05 27.81 12.71
C GLY A 151 -6.85 26.60 13.61
N PHE A 152 -7.48 26.62 14.79
CA PHE A 152 -7.43 25.50 15.74
C PHE A 152 -8.03 24.20 15.18
N LEU A 153 -9.23 24.27 14.59
CA LEU A 153 -9.87 23.12 13.97
C LEU A 153 -9.05 22.56 12.81
N SER A 154 -8.54 23.44 11.96
CA SER A 154 -7.71 23.06 10.82
C SER A 154 -6.39 22.40 11.26
N MET A 155 -5.78 22.90 12.34
CA MET A 155 -4.55 22.35 12.88
C MET A 155 -4.74 20.93 13.40
N ILE A 156 -5.75 20.69 14.25
CA ILE A 156 -6.06 19.35 14.78
C ILE A 156 -6.33 18.39 13.62
N TYR A 157 -7.22 18.81 12.72
CA TYR A 157 -7.60 18.03 11.57
C TYR A 157 -6.41 17.64 10.70
N SER A 158 -5.56 18.61 10.30
CA SER A 158 -4.39 18.36 9.47
C SER A 158 -3.35 17.49 10.16
N ALA A 159 -3.17 17.64 11.46
CA ALA A 159 -2.21 16.85 12.22
C ALA A 159 -2.62 15.37 12.28
N VAL A 160 -3.89 15.10 12.61
CA VAL A 160 -4.42 13.73 12.66
C VAL A 160 -4.38 13.09 11.27
N GLU A 161 -4.82 13.81 10.24
CA GLU A 161 -4.84 13.30 8.87
C GLU A 161 -3.44 12.97 8.35
N LYS A 162 -2.48 13.86 8.54
CA LYS A 162 -1.08 13.61 8.15
C LYS A 162 -0.51 12.39 8.87
N SER A 163 -0.76 12.27 10.17
CA SER A 163 -0.29 11.12 10.93
C SER A 163 -0.90 9.81 10.44
N MET A 164 -2.19 9.81 10.10
CA MET A 164 -2.88 8.64 9.55
C MET A 164 -2.32 8.27 8.16
N THR A 165 -2.16 9.25 7.29
CA THR A 165 -1.58 9.03 5.94
C THR A 165 -0.19 8.43 6.03
N ILE A 166 0.69 8.98 6.89
CA ILE A 166 2.05 8.45 7.10
C ILE A 166 2.01 7.00 7.59
N LYS A 167 1.11 6.65 8.52
CA LYS A 167 1.01 5.28 9.03
C LYS A 167 0.46 4.30 8.00
N THR A 168 -0.50 4.73 7.20
CA THR A 168 -1.04 3.91 6.10
C THR A 168 0.01 3.70 5.01
N ASP A 169 0.76 4.73 4.62
CA ASP A 169 1.89 4.61 3.70
C ASP A 169 2.96 3.63 4.22
N ALA A 170 3.30 3.73 5.50
CA ALA A 170 4.25 2.82 6.11
C ALA A 170 3.73 1.36 6.11
N LEU A 171 2.42 1.15 6.28
CA LEU A 171 1.81 -0.18 6.19
C LEU A 171 1.84 -0.72 4.76
N VAL A 172 1.53 0.10 3.76
CA VAL A 172 1.63 -0.25 2.34
C VAL A 172 3.06 -0.68 2.00
N MET A 173 4.05 0.13 2.36
CA MET A 173 5.46 -0.20 2.10
C MET A 173 5.89 -1.48 2.83
N ARG A 174 5.44 -1.68 4.07
CA ARG A 174 5.70 -2.92 4.81
C ARG A 174 5.10 -4.14 4.11
N THR A 175 3.89 -4.02 3.58
CA THR A 175 3.21 -5.11 2.88
C THR A 175 3.95 -5.49 1.59
N ILE A 176 4.39 -4.50 0.81
CA ILE A 176 5.20 -4.71 -0.40
C ILE A 176 6.55 -5.36 -0.03
N ASN A 177 7.26 -4.81 0.96
CA ASN A 177 8.57 -5.32 1.37
C ASN A 177 8.49 -6.74 1.91
N ASN A 178 7.43 -7.09 2.64
CA ASN A 178 7.17 -8.46 3.07
C ASN A 178 6.99 -9.39 1.88
N MET A 179 6.22 -8.98 0.86
CA MET A 179 6.02 -9.82 -0.34
C MET A 179 7.31 -10.00 -1.14
N ILE A 180 8.15 -8.96 -1.25
CA ILE A 180 9.50 -9.06 -1.84
C ILE A 180 10.33 -10.08 -1.06
N ALA A 181 10.36 -9.97 0.27
CA ALA A 181 11.14 -10.87 1.13
C ALA A 181 10.66 -12.33 1.02
N GLU A 182 9.35 -12.58 1.01
CA GLU A 182 8.79 -13.92 0.82
C GLU A 182 9.15 -14.52 -0.54
N THR A 183 9.10 -13.70 -1.60
CA THR A 183 9.44 -14.14 -2.97
C THR A 183 10.93 -14.49 -3.08
N LEU A 184 11.80 -13.64 -2.56
CA LEU A 184 13.25 -13.87 -2.53
C LEU A 184 13.62 -15.09 -1.68
N TYR A 185 12.96 -15.26 -0.53
CA TYR A 185 13.21 -16.39 0.35
C TYR A 185 12.70 -17.72 -0.24
N ALA A 186 11.60 -17.69 -0.98
CA ALA A 186 11.10 -18.87 -1.69
C ALA A 186 12.12 -19.41 -2.70
N ASP A 187 12.86 -18.52 -3.37
CA ASP A 187 13.85 -18.87 -4.37
C ASP A 187 15.29 -19.06 -3.82
N LYS A 188 15.48 -19.02 -2.50
CA LYS A 188 16.80 -19.10 -1.85
C LYS A 188 17.69 -20.25 -2.32
N THR A 189 17.10 -21.39 -2.63
CA THR A 189 17.86 -22.58 -3.13
C THR A 189 18.51 -22.32 -4.47
N ALA A 190 17.85 -21.56 -5.37
CA ALA A 190 18.42 -21.16 -6.65
C ALA A 190 19.62 -20.21 -6.48
N PHE A 191 19.68 -19.48 -5.36
CA PHE A 191 20.79 -18.62 -4.97
C PHE A 191 21.85 -19.35 -4.13
N GLY A 192 21.84 -20.68 -4.12
CA GLY A 192 22.84 -21.48 -3.45
C GLY A 192 22.75 -21.48 -1.91
N PHE A 193 21.63 -21.04 -1.34
CA PHE A 193 21.45 -21.09 0.11
C PHE A 193 21.31 -22.52 0.62
N VAL A 194 22.19 -22.89 1.54
CA VAL A 194 22.14 -24.17 2.25
C VAL A 194 22.03 -23.87 3.74
N PRO A 195 20.94 -24.22 4.42
CA PRO A 195 20.69 -23.84 5.82
C PRO A 195 21.73 -24.27 6.82
N SER A 196 22.49 -25.36 6.50
CA SER A 196 23.55 -25.90 7.35
C SER A 196 24.90 -25.23 7.17
N ILE A 197 25.11 -24.42 6.16
CA ILE A 197 26.39 -23.86 5.75
C ILE A 197 26.36 -22.33 5.68
N HIS A 198 25.23 -21.71 5.32
CA HIS A 198 25.10 -20.28 5.06
C HIS A 198 24.05 -19.65 5.93
N GLU A 199 24.39 -18.55 6.58
CA GLU A 199 23.45 -17.72 7.36
C GLU A 199 22.75 -16.67 6.48
N THR A 200 23.36 -16.29 5.36
CA THR A 200 22.88 -15.27 4.42
C THR A 200 22.77 -15.83 3.01
N VAL A 201 21.82 -15.29 2.23
CA VAL A 201 21.62 -15.63 0.82
C VAL A 201 22.41 -14.69 -0.06
N ASP A 202 23.23 -15.21 -0.95
CA ASP A 202 23.92 -14.42 -1.98
C ASP A 202 23.04 -14.27 -3.22
N TYR A 203 22.30 -13.19 -3.29
CA TYR A 203 21.40 -12.89 -4.41
C TYR A 203 22.14 -12.52 -5.72
N ALA A 204 23.45 -12.21 -5.66
CA ALA A 204 24.24 -11.94 -6.87
C ALA A 204 24.50 -13.21 -7.70
N SER A 205 24.46 -14.38 -7.08
CA SER A 205 24.87 -15.66 -7.69
C SER A 205 23.97 -16.15 -8.81
N ALA A 206 22.67 -15.75 -8.83
CA ALA A 206 21.70 -16.27 -9.78
C ALA A 206 20.68 -15.24 -10.22
N SER A 207 19.83 -15.63 -11.16
CA SER A 207 18.60 -14.98 -11.55
C SER A 207 17.53 -16.05 -11.74
N THR A 208 16.35 -15.82 -11.19
CA THR A 208 15.20 -16.73 -11.35
C THR A 208 14.09 -16.05 -12.13
N VAL A 209 13.02 -16.79 -12.42
CA VAL A 209 11.85 -16.23 -13.12
C VAL A 209 11.11 -15.19 -12.27
N ARG A 210 11.07 -15.37 -10.93
CA ARG A 210 10.41 -14.46 -10.00
C ARG A 210 11.34 -13.41 -9.41
N CYS A 211 12.63 -13.74 -9.31
CA CYS A 211 13.67 -12.89 -8.73
C CYS A 211 14.72 -12.59 -9.79
N VAL A 212 14.46 -11.53 -10.57
CA VAL A 212 15.21 -11.22 -11.78
C VAL A 212 16.40 -10.34 -11.47
N ASN A 213 17.59 -10.90 -11.48
CA ASN A 213 18.84 -10.13 -11.39
C ASN A 213 19.19 -9.54 -12.77
N LEU A 214 18.77 -8.29 -12.98
CA LEU A 214 18.96 -7.61 -14.26
C LEU A 214 20.43 -7.37 -14.59
N LEU A 215 21.26 -7.12 -13.58
CA LEU A 215 22.68 -6.88 -13.76
C LEU A 215 23.41 -8.15 -14.24
N LYS A 216 23.12 -9.27 -13.59
CA LYS A 216 23.66 -10.58 -13.98
C LYS A 216 23.28 -10.90 -15.44
N LEU A 217 22.00 -10.78 -15.77
CA LEU A 217 21.51 -11.06 -17.14
C LEU A 217 22.12 -10.12 -18.18
N TYR A 218 22.33 -8.85 -17.83
CA TYR A 218 22.99 -7.89 -18.70
C TYR A 218 24.46 -8.27 -18.96
N ASN A 219 25.22 -8.53 -17.90
CA ASN A 219 26.62 -8.91 -17.99
C ASN A 219 26.80 -10.20 -18.78
N GLU A 220 25.97 -11.21 -18.56
CA GLU A 220 25.99 -12.46 -19.31
C GLU A 220 25.70 -12.26 -20.81
N LYS A 221 24.72 -11.42 -21.13
CA LYS A 221 24.28 -11.17 -22.51
C LYS A 221 25.29 -10.32 -23.30
N THR A 222 25.91 -9.36 -22.66
CA THR A 222 26.81 -8.39 -23.31
C THR A 222 28.28 -8.73 -23.18
N GLY A 223 28.64 -9.65 -22.27
CA GLY A 223 30.03 -9.91 -21.89
C GLY A 223 30.68 -8.79 -21.06
N ALA A 224 29.86 -7.84 -20.54
CA ALA A 224 30.32 -6.76 -19.71
C ALA A 224 30.61 -7.23 -18.27
N SER A 225 31.30 -6.40 -17.50
CA SER A 225 31.52 -6.58 -16.05
C SER A 225 31.07 -5.32 -15.33
N LEU A 226 29.81 -4.94 -15.51
CA LEU A 226 29.23 -3.74 -14.89
C LEU A 226 28.99 -4.03 -13.40
N ALA A 227 29.32 -3.05 -12.55
CA ALA A 227 29.04 -3.14 -11.10
C ALA A 227 27.67 -2.54 -10.75
N ALA A 228 27.05 -3.01 -9.67
CA ALA A 228 25.69 -2.64 -9.26
C ALA A 228 25.52 -1.13 -9.00
N ASN A 229 26.53 -0.49 -8.40
CA ASN A 229 26.50 0.93 -8.08
C ASN A 229 26.55 1.85 -9.32
N VAL A 230 27.03 1.33 -10.46
CA VAL A 230 27.14 2.07 -11.72
C VAL A 230 26.00 1.72 -12.69
N ALA A 231 25.35 0.60 -12.47
CA ALA A 231 24.31 0.08 -13.36
C ALA A 231 23.19 1.11 -13.62
N VAL A 232 22.66 1.73 -12.58
CA VAL A 232 21.57 2.73 -12.68
C VAL A 232 21.96 4.04 -13.36
N THR A 233 23.24 4.26 -13.62
CA THR A 233 23.75 5.43 -14.35
C THR A 233 24.22 5.09 -15.77
N THR A 234 24.17 3.82 -16.17
CA THR A 234 24.62 3.34 -17.47
C THR A 234 23.43 3.25 -18.45
N PRO A 235 23.40 4.05 -19.54
CA PRO A 235 22.27 4.09 -20.46
C PRO A 235 21.90 2.74 -21.07
N ASP A 236 22.90 1.96 -21.50
CA ASP A 236 22.66 0.67 -22.14
C ASP A 236 22.06 -0.36 -21.18
N PHE A 237 22.47 -0.33 -19.91
CA PHE A 237 21.86 -1.15 -18.88
C PHE A 237 20.40 -0.74 -18.64
N ILE A 238 20.10 0.55 -18.61
CA ILE A 238 18.74 1.05 -18.38
C ILE A 238 17.81 0.65 -19.54
N ARG A 239 18.28 0.73 -20.79
CA ARG A 239 17.54 0.24 -21.96
C ARG A 239 17.27 -1.25 -21.86
N PHE A 240 18.28 -2.04 -21.48
CA PHE A 240 18.11 -3.47 -21.25
C PHE A 240 17.12 -3.77 -20.12
N ALA A 241 17.19 -3.06 -18.99
CA ALA A 241 16.28 -3.23 -17.89
C ALA A 241 14.82 -2.91 -18.27
N ALA A 242 14.60 -1.81 -18.98
CA ALA A 242 13.27 -1.44 -19.50
C ALA A 242 12.74 -2.49 -20.48
N TYR A 243 13.57 -2.98 -21.40
CA TYR A 243 13.22 -4.08 -22.31
C TYR A 243 12.82 -5.34 -21.53
N MET A 244 13.59 -5.74 -20.53
CA MET A 244 13.29 -6.93 -19.72
C MET A 244 11.98 -6.77 -18.94
N MET A 245 11.74 -5.62 -18.34
CA MET A 245 10.48 -5.35 -17.61
C MET A 245 9.27 -5.38 -18.57
N GLY A 246 9.38 -4.79 -19.76
CA GLY A 246 8.35 -4.87 -20.80
C GLY A 246 8.05 -6.31 -21.22
N LEU A 247 9.11 -7.11 -21.43
CA LEU A 247 8.97 -8.54 -21.75
C LEU A 247 8.26 -9.33 -20.63
N TYR A 248 8.54 -9.01 -19.36
CA TYR A 248 7.86 -9.64 -18.22
C TYR A 248 6.39 -9.22 -18.13
N ALA A 249 6.07 -7.96 -18.43
CA ALA A 249 4.68 -7.51 -18.51
C ALA A 249 3.86 -8.30 -19.54
N ASP A 250 4.46 -8.69 -20.66
CA ASP A 250 3.80 -9.55 -21.65
C ASP A 250 3.74 -11.02 -21.22
N ARG A 251 4.80 -11.53 -20.58
CA ARG A 251 4.84 -12.92 -20.08
C ARG A 251 3.82 -13.19 -18.97
N LEU A 252 3.59 -12.22 -18.09
CA LEU A 252 2.62 -12.32 -17.00
C LEU A 252 1.17 -12.45 -17.50
N GLN A 253 0.88 -12.05 -18.72
CA GLN A 253 -0.43 -12.23 -19.35
C GLN A 253 -0.72 -13.68 -19.78
N THR A 254 0.32 -14.53 -19.85
CA THR A 254 0.17 -15.95 -20.20
C THR A 254 -0.02 -16.77 -18.94
N ILE A 255 -0.92 -17.74 -18.97
CA ILE A 255 -1.13 -18.67 -17.87
C ILE A 255 0.19 -19.40 -17.56
N SER A 256 0.62 -19.32 -16.30
CA SER A 256 1.86 -19.93 -15.85
C SER A 256 1.83 -20.20 -14.34
N THR A 257 2.55 -21.21 -13.91
CA THR A 257 2.81 -21.50 -12.49
C THR A 257 4.13 -20.89 -11.99
N LEU A 258 4.89 -20.25 -12.89
CA LEU A 258 6.27 -19.85 -12.61
C LEU A 258 6.39 -18.50 -11.88
N PHE A 259 5.38 -17.62 -12.01
CA PHE A 259 5.46 -16.24 -11.52
C PHE A 259 4.89 -16.05 -10.10
N ASN A 260 4.39 -17.11 -9.46
CA ASN A 260 3.91 -17.06 -8.09
C ASN A 260 4.62 -18.11 -7.22
N VAL A 261 4.70 -17.82 -5.93
CA VAL A 261 5.36 -18.72 -4.95
C VAL A 261 4.53 -19.98 -4.71
N GLY A 262 3.21 -19.86 -4.75
CA GLY A 262 2.29 -20.97 -4.50
C GLY A 262 2.20 -21.98 -5.64
N GLY A 263 2.85 -21.75 -6.80
CA GLY A 263 2.84 -22.65 -7.95
C GLY A 263 1.47 -22.85 -8.57
N LYS A 264 0.58 -21.86 -8.46
CA LYS A 264 -0.76 -21.90 -9.03
C LYS A 264 -0.76 -21.40 -10.47
N GLU A 265 -1.63 -21.97 -11.31
CA GLU A 265 -1.85 -21.49 -12.68
C GLU A 265 -2.54 -20.12 -12.63
N ARG A 266 -1.78 -19.07 -12.97
CA ARG A 266 -2.24 -17.68 -12.94
C ARG A 266 -1.79 -16.93 -14.19
N PHE A 267 -2.59 -15.96 -14.58
CA PHE A 267 -2.23 -14.95 -15.57
C PHE A 267 -2.69 -13.59 -15.06
N THR A 268 -1.98 -12.54 -15.44
CA THR A 268 -2.27 -11.17 -15.00
C THR A 268 -2.48 -10.29 -16.22
N PRO A 269 -3.74 -9.90 -16.54
CA PRO A 269 -4.03 -8.92 -17.60
C PRO A 269 -3.37 -7.57 -17.32
N LYS A 270 -3.10 -6.80 -18.38
CA LYS A 270 -2.42 -5.48 -18.27
C LYS A 270 -3.16 -4.46 -17.41
N ASP A 271 -4.47 -4.53 -17.36
CA ASP A 271 -5.33 -3.63 -16.60
C ASP A 271 -5.28 -3.85 -15.08
N VAL A 272 -4.89 -5.06 -14.64
CA VAL A 272 -4.70 -5.41 -13.23
C VAL A 272 -3.24 -5.62 -12.85
N LEU A 273 -2.32 -5.46 -13.80
CA LEU A 273 -0.88 -5.53 -13.56
C LEU A 273 -0.38 -4.18 -13.02
N HIS A 274 0.19 -4.21 -11.83
CA HIS A 274 0.80 -3.04 -11.19
C HIS A 274 2.32 -3.16 -11.18
N THR A 275 2.96 -1.99 -11.36
CA THR A 275 4.43 -1.89 -11.35
C THR A 275 4.83 -0.81 -10.35
N VAL A 276 5.72 -1.14 -9.42
CA VAL A 276 6.30 -0.17 -8.48
C VAL A 276 7.80 -0.09 -8.71
N LEU A 277 8.31 1.10 -8.98
CA LEU A 277 9.71 1.35 -9.32
C LEU A 277 10.38 2.24 -8.28
N LEU A 278 11.67 2.01 -8.04
CA LEU A 278 12.52 2.93 -7.32
C LEU A 278 12.67 4.24 -8.10
N SER A 279 12.51 5.39 -7.44
CA SER A 279 12.55 6.71 -8.10
C SER A 279 13.87 6.98 -8.83
N ASP A 280 15.00 6.51 -8.29
CA ASP A 280 16.32 6.64 -8.92
C ASP A 280 16.35 5.94 -10.29
N PHE A 281 15.83 4.71 -10.36
CA PHE A 281 15.73 3.98 -11.62
C PHE A 281 14.70 4.61 -12.56
N ALA A 282 13.54 5.01 -12.05
CA ALA A 282 12.50 5.63 -12.86
C ALA A 282 12.94 6.97 -13.48
N ALA A 283 13.68 7.80 -12.71
CA ALA A 283 14.24 9.05 -13.18
C ALA A 283 15.33 8.82 -14.24
N ALA A 284 16.22 7.86 -14.00
CA ALA A 284 17.26 7.47 -14.95
C ALA A 284 16.63 6.93 -16.25
N ALA A 285 15.62 6.07 -16.16
CA ALA A 285 14.89 5.55 -17.31
C ALA A 285 14.25 6.69 -18.12
N LYS A 286 13.59 7.63 -17.49
CA LYS A 286 13.05 8.83 -18.17
C LYS A 286 14.15 9.61 -18.89
N THR A 287 15.27 9.87 -18.24
CA THR A 287 16.36 10.66 -18.82
C THR A 287 16.99 9.96 -20.02
N TYR A 288 17.33 8.70 -19.91
CA TYR A 288 18.11 7.99 -20.93
C TYR A 288 17.27 7.36 -22.04
N LEU A 289 15.98 7.07 -21.78
CA LEU A 289 15.07 6.59 -22.83
C LEU A 289 14.50 7.74 -23.67
N TYR A 290 14.28 8.92 -23.08
CA TYR A 290 13.80 10.10 -23.84
C TYR A 290 14.92 10.88 -24.55
N ALA A 291 16.15 10.83 -24.06
CA ALA A 291 17.26 11.61 -24.63
C ALA A 291 17.80 11.06 -25.95
N ASP A 292 17.51 9.81 -26.27
CA ASP A 292 18.07 9.16 -27.45
C ASP A 292 16.96 8.91 -28.50
N THR A 293 16.75 9.91 -29.34
CA THR A 293 16.02 9.84 -30.62
C THR A 293 14.49 9.85 -30.56
N PHE A 294 13.92 10.93 -31.09
CA PHE A 294 12.63 10.97 -31.80
C PHE A 294 11.57 9.93 -31.37
N HIS A 295 10.68 10.32 -30.47
CA HIS A 295 9.30 9.81 -30.37
C HIS A 295 9.11 8.30 -30.19
N ASN A 296 9.60 7.70 -29.14
CA ASN A 296 9.12 6.39 -28.76
C ASN A 296 8.29 6.47 -27.44
N GLU A 297 6.99 6.72 -27.60
CA GLU A 297 5.97 6.59 -26.58
C GLU A 297 5.77 5.12 -26.11
N ASN A 298 6.55 4.18 -26.65
CA ASN A 298 6.28 2.74 -26.59
C ASN A 298 6.92 1.98 -25.41
N VAL A 299 7.58 2.63 -24.48
CA VAL A 299 8.13 1.95 -23.27
C VAL A 299 7.45 2.45 -22.01
N LEU A 300 6.13 2.54 -22.02
CA LEU A 300 5.32 2.78 -20.84
C LEU A 300 5.08 1.46 -20.14
N LEU A 301 5.67 1.31 -18.95
CA LEU A 301 5.32 0.20 -18.06
C LEU A 301 3.88 0.38 -17.56
N PRO A 302 3.07 -0.69 -17.52
CA PRO A 302 1.68 -0.60 -17.07
C PRO A 302 1.60 -0.06 -15.64
N GLN A 303 0.76 0.94 -15.42
CA GLN A 303 0.42 1.50 -14.10
C GLN A 303 1.63 1.68 -13.16
N ALA A 304 2.72 2.26 -13.70
CA ALA A 304 3.96 2.42 -12.93
C ALA A 304 3.84 3.52 -11.88
N GLU A 305 4.02 3.13 -10.63
CA GLU A 305 4.14 4.01 -9.46
C GLU A 305 5.59 4.09 -9.01
N THR A 306 5.97 5.16 -8.32
CA THR A 306 7.35 5.35 -7.90
C THR A 306 7.47 5.53 -6.40
N VAL A 307 8.49 4.89 -5.81
CA VAL A 307 8.84 5.04 -4.40
C VAL A 307 10.23 5.63 -4.25
N ALA A 308 10.42 6.56 -3.32
CA ALA A 308 11.72 7.18 -3.09
C ALA A 308 12.73 6.24 -2.42
N SER A 309 12.24 5.28 -1.64
CA SER A 309 13.03 4.23 -1.00
C SER A 309 12.12 3.09 -0.57
N TRP A 310 12.65 1.88 -0.48
CA TRP A 310 11.91 0.70 0.02
C TRP A 310 11.77 0.72 1.54
N GLN A 311 12.89 0.97 2.24
CA GLN A 311 12.91 1.14 3.70
C GLN A 311 13.56 2.48 4.01
N ALA A 312 12.72 3.50 4.26
CA ALA A 312 13.20 4.85 4.48
C ALA A 312 13.96 5.01 5.80
N SER A 313 15.19 5.46 5.74
CA SER A 313 15.87 6.04 6.90
C SER A 313 15.82 7.59 6.92
N GLY A 314 15.38 8.23 5.85
CA GLY A 314 15.21 9.69 5.75
C GLY A 314 16.49 10.54 5.87
N LYS A 315 17.67 9.90 6.05
CA LYS A 315 18.95 10.59 6.28
C LYS A 315 19.97 10.37 5.18
N ASP A 316 19.84 9.31 4.43
CA ASP A 316 20.78 8.93 3.38
C ASP A 316 20.02 8.44 2.15
N TYR A 317 20.27 9.12 1.03
CA TYR A 317 19.66 8.82 -0.28
C TYR A 317 20.65 8.15 -1.24
N ALA A 318 21.79 7.62 -0.74
CA ALA A 318 22.66 6.81 -1.57
C ALA A 318 21.90 5.57 -2.09
N PHE A 319 22.18 5.18 -3.33
CA PHE A 319 21.48 4.07 -4.01
C PHE A 319 21.48 2.77 -3.17
N GLU A 320 22.57 2.47 -2.50
CA GLU A 320 22.70 1.29 -1.64
C GLU A 320 21.69 1.28 -0.47
N HIS A 321 21.32 2.47 0.04
CA HIS A 321 20.41 2.62 1.17
C HIS A 321 18.94 2.69 0.71
N VAL A 322 18.63 3.44 -0.35
CA VAL A 322 17.25 3.59 -0.85
C VAL A 322 16.73 2.33 -1.51
N SER A 323 17.63 1.53 -2.11
CA SER A 323 17.32 0.27 -2.77
C SER A 323 17.34 -0.95 -1.85
N LYS A 324 17.70 -0.77 -0.57
CA LYS A 324 17.86 -1.86 0.40
C LYS A 324 16.51 -2.30 0.99
N ILE A 325 16.37 -3.61 1.13
CA ILE A 325 15.30 -4.26 1.90
C ILE A 325 15.95 -5.18 2.93
N ASP A 326 15.52 -5.06 4.19
CA ASP A 326 15.97 -5.86 5.32
C ASP A 326 14.76 -6.23 6.17
N VAL A 327 14.17 -7.38 5.90
CA VAL A 327 12.88 -7.83 6.43
C VAL A 327 12.98 -9.25 6.93
N LYS A 328 12.32 -9.54 8.05
CA LYS A 328 12.11 -10.92 8.50
C LYS A 328 10.95 -11.53 7.73
N SER A 329 11.20 -12.65 7.07
CA SER A 329 10.17 -13.45 6.42
C SER A 329 9.24 -14.10 7.45
N ALA A 330 8.08 -14.59 7.01
CA ALA A 330 7.14 -15.32 7.87
C ALA A 330 7.79 -16.57 8.52
N SER A 331 8.80 -17.16 7.88
CA SER A 331 9.59 -18.27 8.41
C SER A 331 10.59 -17.88 9.50
N GLY A 332 10.72 -16.56 9.81
CA GLY A 332 11.64 -16.03 10.81
C GLY A 332 13.07 -15.75 10.28
N ALA A 333 13.38 -16.11 9.05
CA ALA A 333 14.66 -15.79 8.42
C ALA A 333 14.74 -14.31 8.03
N THR A 334 15.90 -13.69 8.16
CA THR A 334 16.14 -12.33 7.70
C THR A 334 16.54 -12.34 6.23
N VAL A 335 15.78 -11.63 5.39
CA VAL A 335 16.10 -11.36 3.99
C VAL A 335 16.69 -9.98 3.90
N SER A 336 17.95 -9.86 3.53
CA SER A 336 18.67 -8.60 3.35
C SER A 336 19.21 -8.54 1.93
N ILE A 337 18.74 -7.59 1.14
CA ILE A 337 19.17 -7.34 -0.23
C ILE A 337 19.24 -5.84 -0.47
N SER A 338 20.24 -5.39 -1.22
CA SER A 338 20.27 -4.04 -1.81
C SER A 338 20.19 -4.13 -3.32
N GLY A 339 19.84 -3.03 -3.98
CA GLY A 339 19.71 -2.98 -5.43
C GLY A 339 18.34 -3.35 -5.97
N VAL A 340 17.28 -3.36 -5.16
CA VAL A 340 15.91 -3.59 -5.65
C VAL A 340 15.46 -2.38 -6.47
N LEU A 341 15.24 -2.60 -7.78
CA LEU A 341 14.84 -1.56 -8.72
C LEU A 341 13.32 -1.42 -8.85
N GLY A 342 12.61 -2.52 -8.75
CA GLY A 342 11.15 -2.50 -8.87
C GLY A 342 10.52 -3.86 -8.72
N VAL A 343 9.19 -3.85 -8.66
CA VAL A 343 8.34 -5.04 -8.62
C VAL A 343 7.20 -4.93 -9.60
N MET A 344 6.78 -6.06 -10.13
CA MET A 344 5.55 -6.22 -10.90
C MET A 344 4.67 -7.26 -10.25
N PHE A 345 3.39 -6.96 -10.07
CA PHE A 345 2.48 -7.87 -9.38
C PHE A 345 1.03 -7.71 -9.84
N ASP A 346 0.28 -8.75 -9.59
CA ASP A 346 -1.17 -8.75 -9.77
C ASP A 346 -1.84 -7.90 -8.68
N ARG A 347 -2.88 -7.14 -9.03
CA ARG A 347 -3.67 -6.34 -8.08
C ARG A 347 -4.10 -7.13 -6.86
N ASP A 348 -4.38 -8.42 -7.04
CA ASP A 348 -4.85 -9.30 -5.97
C ASP A 348 -3.73 -9.98 -5.17
N ALA A 349 -2.45 -9.72 -5.51
CA ALA A 349 -1.32 -10.31 -4.81
C ALA A 349 -1.12 -9.74 -3.40
N LEU A 350 -1.42 -8.48 -3.22
CA LEU A 350 -1.27 -7.79 -1.93
C LEU A 350 -2.23 -6.61 -1.81
N GLY A 351 -2.63 -6.29 -0.60
CA GLY A 351 -3.54 -5.18 -0.37
C GLY A 351 -3.55 -4.68 1.07
N VAL A 352 -3.91 -3.42 1.21
CA VAL A 352 -4.15 -2.73 2.48
C VAL A 352 -5.53 -2.08 2.43
N THR A 353 -6.32 -2.29 3.46
CA THR A 353 -7.67 -1.73 3.56
C THR A 353 -7.88 -1.03 4.89
N ASN A 354 -8.72 0.00 4.89
CA ASN A 354 -9.21 0.63 6.11
C ASN A 354 -10.48 -0.10 6.56
N LEU A 355 -10.50 -0.59 7.80
CA LEU A 355 -11.63 -1.35 8.35
C LEU A 355 -12.58 -0.45 9.14
N ASP A 356 -12.10 0.12 10.24
CA ASP A 356 -12.91 0.91 11.16
C ASP A 356 -12.15 2.13 11.67
N LYS A 357 -12.89 3.18 11.94
CA LYS A 357 -12.35 4.44 12.46
C LYS A 357 -13.21 4.92 13.62
N ARG A 358 -12.60 5.13 14.77
CA ARG A 358 -13.29 5.53 15.99
C ARG A 358 -12.48 6.50 16.82
N VAL A 359 -13.16 7.31 17.59
CA VAL A 359 -12.54 8.23 18.56
C VAL A 359 -13.05 7.89 19.95
N THR A 360 -12.13 7.79 20.90
CA THR A 360 -12.43 7.64 22.32
C THR A 360 -11.86 8.83 23.07
N THR A 361 -12.64 9.40 23.98
CA THR A 361 -12.27 10.60 24.74
C THR A 361 -12.26 10.28 26.23
N ASN A 362 -11.25 10.80 26.94
CA ASN A 362 -11.16 10.74 28.39
C ASN A 362 -10.78 12.12 28.94
N TYR A 363 -11.51 12.57 29.99
CA TYR A 363 -11.22 13.83 30.68
C TYR A 363 -10.37 13.61 31.92
N ASN A 364 -9.30 14.39 32.06
CA ASN A 364 -8.49 14.43 33.26
C ASN A 364 -8.89 15.65 34.10
N ALA A 365 -9.67 15.43 35.17
CA ALA A 365 -10.18 16.49 36.02
C ALA A 365 -9.11 17.21 36.86
N LYS A 366 -7.95 16.58 37.11
CA LYS A 366 -6.87 17.19 37.91
C LYS A 366 -6.09 18.23 37.13
N ALA A 367 -5.93 18.02 35.80
CA ALA A 367 -5.13 18.87 34.93
C ALA A 367 -5.96 19.55 33.83
N GLU A 368 -7.29 19.44 33.90
CA GLU A 368 -8.27 20.12 33.04
C GLU A 368 -8.01 19.97 31.54
N PHE A 369 -7.79 18.73 31.09
CA PHE A 369 -7.62 18.43 29.66
C PHE A 369 -8.39 17.19 29.22
N PHE A 370 -8.72 17.17 27.94
CA PHE A 370 -9.29 16.02 27.24
C PHE A 370 -8.21 15.28 26.46
N ASN A 371 -8.12 13.97 26.68
CA ASN A 371 -7.37 13.07 25.82
C ASN A 371 -8.30 12.48 24.76
N ASN A 372 -7.98 12.69 23.50
CA ASN A 372 -8.70 12.15 22.38
C ASN A 372 -7.81 11.15 21.66
N TYR A 373 -8.29 9.92 21.55
CA TYR A 373 -7.59 8.84 20.90
C TYR A 373 -8.28 8.54 19.58
N PHE A 374 -7.71 9.01 18.48
CA PHE A 374 -8.16 8.69 17.13
C PHE A 374 -7.60 7.34 16.75
N LYS A 375 -8.45 6.33 16.69
CA LYS A 375 -8.07 4.95 16.37
C LYS A 375 -8.57 4.60 14.99
N PHE A 376 -7.72 3.92 14.22
CA PHE A 376 -8.12 3.35 12.95
C PHE A 376 -7.53 1.95 12.79
N ASP A 377 -8.38 1.06 12.34
CA ASP A 377 -8.02 -0.32 12.07
C ASP A 377 -7.75 -0.47 10.59
N ALA A 378 -6.62 -1.08 10.26
CA ALA A 378 -6.25 -1.41 8.89
C ALA A 378 -6.03 -2.91 8.76
N GLY A 379 -6.61 -3.49 7.73
CA GLY A 379 -6.33 -4.86 7.31
C GLY A 379 -5.23 -4.87 6.26
N TYR A 380 -4.45 -5.94 6.20
CA TYR A 380 -3.44 -6.13 5.15
C TYR A 380 -3.26 -7.62 4.84
N PHE A 381 -2.88 -7.91 3.61
CA PHE A 381 -2.62 -9.29 3.21
C PHE A 381 -1.54 -9.37 2.13
N ASN A 382 -0.89 -10.53 2.06
CA ASN A 382 0.01 -10.95 1.00
C ASN A 382 -0.44 -12.33 0.52
N ASP A 383 -0.77 -12.45 -0.76
CA ASP A 383 -1.17 -13.71 -1.37
C ASP A 383 -0.08 -14.24 -2.29
N THR A 384 0.67 -15.20 -1.78
CA THR A 384 1.75 -15.87 -2.51
C THR A 384 1.28 -16.75 -3.68
N ASN A 385 -0.03 -16.93 -3.86
CA ASN A 385 -0.60 -17.66 -4.98
C ASN A 385 -0.83 -16.80 -6.23
N GLU A 386 -0.69 -15.47 -6.09
CA GLU A 386 -0.81 -14.54 -7.21
C GLU A 386 0.55 -14.15 -7.77
N ASN A 387 0.59 -13.67 -9.01
CA ASN A 387 1.84 -13.35 -9.69
C ASN A 387 2.55 -12.16 -9.03
N PHE A 388 3.85 -12.36 -8.73
CA PHE A 388 4.72 -11.35 -8.16
C PHE A 388 6.15 -11.55 -8.62
N VAL A 389 6.76 -10.52 -9.19
CA VAL A 389 8.12 -10.54 -9.75
C VAL A 389 8.93 -9.39 -9.18
N VAL A 390 10.16 -9.70 -8.74
CA VAL A 390 11.12 -8.72 -8.19
C VAL A 390 12.25 -8.51 -9.19
N PHE A 391 12.57 -7.26 -9.49
CA PHE A 391 13.69 -6.84 -10.33
C PHE A 391 14.75 -6.17 -9.46
N PHE A 392 15.98 -6.64 -9.56
CA PHE A 392 17.08 -6.10 -8.77
C PHE A 392 18.43 -6.15 -9.51
N VAL A 393 19.41 -5.45 -8.94
CA VAL A 393 20.82 -5.43 -9.35
C VAL A 393 21.66 -5.87 -8.17
N ALA A 394 22.35 -7.00 -8.29
CA ALA A 394 23.23 -7.54 -7.25
C ALA A 394 24.43 -8.24 -7.87
#